data_4e52efb7e2c55a10c058b65bb229cca1
#
_entry.id   4e52efb7e2c55a10c058b65bb229cca1
#
_cell.length_a   1.000
_cell.length_b   1.000
_cell.length_c   1.000
_cell.angle_alpha   90.00
_cell.angle_beta   90.00
_cell.angle_gamma   90.00
#
_symmetry.space_group_name_H-M   'P 1'
#
loop_
_entity.id
_entity.type
_entity.pdbx_description
1 polymer ?
#
loop_
_entity_poly.entity_id
_entity_poly.type
_entity_poly.pdbx_seq_one_letter_code
_entity_poly.pdbx_strand_id
1 'polypeptide(L)'
;MIPLLILGLLKQNPGSYGYELLALMEDNHYKYIVNFTKGSFYYNLQQLEEKQLIKQVDIDKSDRTRETHNYIITELGNKEFEKLMFQYGSKTEYVNLSFYTTMLFANEYKTEDFIQLIEMQIMQTREKITLLEKSLEQDYENPAYFKHMLKNSLAHHLVNVKWFEGLLSEMMLK
;
A
#
# COMPACT_ATOMS: atom_id res chain seq x y z
N MET A 1 1.32 -9.52 -1.32
CA MET A 1 0.56 -8.39 -1.96
C MET A 1 1.28 -7.78 -3.16
N ILE A 2 2.57 -7.43 -3.06
CA ILE A 2 3.31 -6.79 -4.18
C ILE A 2 3.31 -7.62 -5.48
N PRO A 3 3.53 -8.96 -5.47
CA PRO A 3 3.41 -9.77 -6.69
C PRO A 3 2.05 -9.63 -7.39
N LEU A 4 0.95 -9.67 -6.63
CA LEU A 4 -0.39 -9.48 -7.18
C LEU A 4 -0.55 -8.11 -7.84
N LEU A 5 -0.02 -7.07 -7.20
CA LEU A 5 -0.08 -5.71 -7.73
C LEU A 5 0.69 -5.57 -9.06
N ILE A 6 1.93 -6.10 -9.12
CA ILE A 6 2.75 -6.08 -10.35
C ILE A 6 2.05 -6.85 -11.48
N LEU A 7 1.59 -8.07 -11.20
CA LEU A 7 0.88 -8.87 -12.22
C LEU A 7 -0.40 -8.19 -12.70
N GLY A 8 -1.16 -7.56 -11.79
CA GLY A 8 -2.37 -6.80 -12.14
C GLY A 8 -2.07 -5.58 -13.01
N LEU A 9 -1.03 -4.81 -12.68
CA LEU A 9 -0.60 -3.66 -13.48
C LEU A 9 -0.13 -4.07 -14.87
N LEU A 10 0.61 -5.19 -15.00
CA LEU A 10 1.04 -5.73 -16.29
C LEU A 10 -0.12 -6.28 -17.14
N LYS A 11 -1.22 -6.75 -16.50
CA LYS A 11 -2.45 -7.11 -17.25
C LYS A 11 -3.13 -5.87 -17.83
N GLN A 12 -3.11 -4.76 -17.12
CA GLN A 12 -3.70 -3.49 -17.57
C GLN A 12 -2.79 -2.75 -18.55
N ASN A 13 -1.47 -2.85 -18.38
CA ASN A 13 -0.45 -2.13 -19.13
C ASN A 13 0.63 -3.11 -19.64
N PRO A 14 0.30 -3.99 -20.62
CA PRO A 14 1.27 -4.94 -21.15
C PRO A 14 2.40 -4.22 -21.89
N GLY A 15 3.63 -4.64 -21.66
CA GLY A 15 4.80 -4.06 -22.27
C GLY A 15 5.36 -2.82 -21.58
N SER A 16 4.92 -2.53 -20.35
CA SER A 16 5.48 -1.43 -19.56
C SER A 16 6.86 -1.76 -19.00
N TYR A 17 7.66 -0.71 -18.84
CA TYR A 17 8.92 -0.76 -18.10
C TYR A 17 8.67 -0.83 -16.59
N GLY A 18 9.61 -1.40 -15.84
CA GLY A 18 9.48 -1.46 -14.37
C GLY A 18 9.33 -0.09 -13.72
N TYR A 19 10.01 0.94 -14.23
CA TYR A 19 9.88 2.30 -13.69
C TYR A 19 8.52 2.94 -14.01
N GLU A 20 7.90 2.62 -15.16
CA GLU A 20 6.56 3.10 -15.52
C GLU A 20 5.50 2.52 -14.60
N LEU A 21 5.59 1.22 -14.30
CA LEU A 21 4.69 0.57 -13.34
C LEU A 21 4.82 1.19 -11.95
N LEU A 22 6.06 1.51 -11.54
CA LEU A 22 6.30 2.19 -10.27
C LEU A 22 5.72 3.61 -10.27
N ALA A 23 5.93 4.37 -11.35
CA ALA A 23 5.37 5.71 -11.53
C ALA A 23 3.83 5.68 -11.47
N LEU A 24 3.20 4.73 -12.19
CA LEU A 24 1.74 4.53 -12.11
C LEU A 24 1.25 4.28 -10.69
N MET A 25 2.01 3.53 -9.87
CA MET A 25 1.65 3.30 -8.46
C MET A 25 1.80 4.56 -7.61
N GLU A 26 2.80 5.38 -7.87
CA GLU A 26 3.04 6.65 -7.17
C GLU A 26 2.00 7.70 -7.56
N ASP A 27 1.75 7.89 -8.86
CA ASP A 27 0.78 8.85 -9.41
C ASP A 27 -0.65 8.54 -8.97
N ASN A 28 -1.01 7.26 -8.91
CA ASN A 28 -2.31 6.80 -8.43
C ASN A 28 -2.38 6.68 -6.90
N HIS A 29 -1.35 7.12 -6.17
CA HIS A 29 -1.33 7.13 -4.71
C HIS A 29 -1.59 5.77 -4.05
N TYR A 30 -1.20 4.66 -4.69
CA TYR A 30 -1.39 3.30 -4.17
C TYR A 30 -0.71 3.07 -2.82
N LYS A 31 0.30 3.89 -2.46
CA LYS A 31 0.96 3.88 -1.15
C LYS A 31 0.00 4.11 0.05
N TYR A 32 -1.17 4.72 -0.18
CA TYR A 32 -2.17 4.91 0.88
C TYR A 32 -2.99 3.65 1.15
N ILE A 33 -2.91 2.64 0.27
CA ILE A 33 -3.71 1.41 0.34
C ILE A 33 -2.81 0.19 0.48
N VAL A 34 -1.70 0.16 -0.26
CA VAL A 34 -0.74 -0.95 -0.26
C VAL A 34 0.61 -0.45 0.22
N ASN A 35 1.11 -1.08 1.30
CA ASN A 35 2.45 -0.75 1.79
C ASN A 35 3.50 -1.38 0.87
N PHE A 36 4.29 -0.54 0.19
CA PHE A 36 5.42 -0.95 -0.64
C PHE A 36 6.55 0.09 -0.59
N THR A 37 7.75 -0.36 -0.91
CA THR A 37 8.92 0.49 -1.13
C THR A 37 9.47 0.23 -2.53
N LYS A 38 10.23 1.18 -3.08
CA LYS A 38 10.91 1.00 -4.37
C LYS A 38 11.76 -0.28 -4.39
N GLY A 39 12.51 -0.54 -3.30
CA GLY A 39 13.31 -1.76 -3.17
C GLY A 39 12.48 -3.02 -3.19
N SER A 40 11.37 -3.06 -2.43
CA SER A 40 10.47 -4.22 -2.42
C SER A 40 9.77 -4.44 -3.76
N PHE A 41 9.47 -3.37 -4.51
CA PHE A 41 8.91 -3.46 -5.85
C PHE A 41 9.88 -4.15 -6.82
N TYR A 42 11.12 -3.65 -6.96
CA TYR A 42 12.10 -4.22 -7.89
C TYR A 42 12.53 -5.63 -7.48
N TYR A 43 12.66 -5.92 -6.19
CA TYR A 43 12.90 -7.27 -5.72
C TYR A 43 11.80 -8.24 -6.18
N ASN A 44 10.53 -7.85 -6.02
CA ASN A 44 9.41 -8.70 -6.45
C ASN A 44 9.31 -8.80 -7.98
N LEU A 45 9.62 -7.73 -8.72
CA LEU A 45 9.67 -7.75 -10.18
C LEU A 45 10.68 -8.79 -10.68
N GLN A 46 11.89 -8.79 -10.13
CA GLN A 46 12.93 -9.79 -10.42
C GLN A 46 12.48 -11.20 -10.06
N GLN A 47 11.88 -11.40 -8.88
CA GLN A 47 11.37 -12.71 -8.45
C GLN A 47 10.25 -13.25 -9.36
N LEU A 48 9.41 -12.38 -9.90
CA LEU A 48 8.37 -12.78 -10.87
C LEU A 48 8.99 -13.22 -12.21
N GLU A 49 10.05 -12.55 -12.64
CA GLU A 49 10.80 -12.92 -13.85
C GLU A 49 11.55 -14.25 -13.66
N GLU A 50 12.30 -14.43 -12.58
CA GLU A 50 13.00 -15.67 -12.24
C GLU A 50 12.04 -16.88 -12.21
N LYS A 51 10.80 -16.68 -11.74
CA LYS A 51 9.74 -17.69 -11.73
C LYS A 51 9.00 -17.83 -13.06
N GLN A 52 9.42 -17.11 -14.10
CA GLN A 52 8.79 -17.10 -15.42
C GLN A 52 7.31 -16.70 -15.41
N LEU A 53 6.86 -15.94 -14.40
CA LEU A 53 5.50 -15.41 -14.30
C LEU A 53 5.33 -14.15 -15.17
N ILE A 54 6.42 -13.44 -15.41
CA ILE A 54 6.56 -12.36 -16.36
C ILE A 54 7.78 -12.63 -17.25
N LYS A 55 7.83 -12.00 -18.40
CA LYS A 55 9.00 -12.08 -19.30
C LYS A 55 9.30 -10.73 -19.91
N GLN A 56 10.58 -10.51 -20.19
CA GLN A 56 11.02 -9.36 -20.96
C GLN A 56 10.61 -9.51 -22.44
N VAL A 57 10.28 -8.38 -23.07
CA VAL A 57 10.00 -8.27 -24.51
C VAL A 57 10.71 -7.03 -25.03
N ASP A 58 11.33 -7.16 -26.20
CA ASP A 58 11.91 -6.04 -26.94
C ASP A 58 10.80 -5.38 -27.78
N ILE A 59 10.29 -4.23 -27.34
CA ILE A 59 9.27 -3.50 -28.08
C ILE A 59 9.91 -2.46 -29.02
N ASP A 60 11.09 -1.93 -28.70
CA ASP A 60 11.80 -0.98 -29.56
C ASP A 60 13.33 -1.14 -29.49
N LYS A 61 13.97 -1.23 -30.66
CA LYS A 61 15.42 -1.32 -30.79
C LYS A 61 16.11 0.03 -31.03
N SER A 62 15.37 1.13 -30.94
CA SER A 62 15.87 2.43 -31.43
C SER A 62 16.68 3.23 -30.42
N ASP A 63 16.62 2.94 -29.12
CA ASP A 63 17.38 3.69 -28.10
C ASP A 63 18.12 2.76 -27.12
N ARG A 64 19.33 2.33 -27.53
CA ARG A 64 20.18 1.39 -26.78
C ARG A 64 20.98 2.02 -25.64
N THR A 65 20.64 3.20 -25.15
CA THR A 65 21.43 3.92 -24.15
C THR A 65 21.07 3.63 -22.71
N ARG A 66 19.98 2.87 -22.45
CA ARG A 66 19.62 2.36 -21.11
C ARG A 66 19.13 0.92 -21.23
N GLU A 67 19.60 0.05 -20.32
CA GLU A 67 19.05 -1.31 -20.11
C GLU A 67 17.61 -1.20 -19.54
N THR A 68 16.66 -0.86 -20.38
CA THR A 68 15.24 -0.78 -20.03
C THR A 68 14.54 -2.01 -20.60
N HIS A 69 14.01 -2.83 -19.72
CA HIS A 69 13.29 -4.04 -20.11
C HIS A 69 11.79 -3.83 -19.97
N ASN A 70 11.08 -4.02 -21.08
CA ASN A 70 9.63 -4.08 -21.11
C ASN A 70 9.18 -5.46 -20.61
N TYR A 71 8.13 -5.49 -19.83
CA TYR A 71 7.61 -6.72 -19.24
C TYR A 71 6.19 -7.02 -19.71
N ILE A 72 5.93 -8.30 -19.93
CA ILE A 72 4.57 -8.81 -20.12
C ILE A 72 4.33 -9.99 -19.20
N ILE A 73 3.05 -10.17 -18.79
CA ILE A 73 2.64 -11.34 -18.03
C ILE A 73 2.62 -12.58 -18.93
N THR A 74 3.05 -13.73 -18.40
CA THR A 74 2.97 -15.01 -19.08
C THR A 74 1.64 -15.72 -18.79
N GLU A 75 1.38 -16.86 -19.45
CA GLU A 75 0.24 -17.72 -19.10
C GLU A 75 0.34 -18.24 -17.67
N LEU A 76 1.55 -18.63 -17.22
CA LEU A 76 1.80 -19.04 -15.84
C LEU A 76 1.55 -17.88 -14.86
N GLY A 77 1.96 -16.67 -15.24
CA GLY A 77 1.68 -15.44 -14.47
C GLY A 77 0.19 -15.15 -14.35
N ASN A 78 -0.59 -15.37 -15.40
CA ASN A 78 -2.06 -15.23 -15.33
C ASN A 78 -2.68 -16.20 -14.33
N LYS A 79 -2.26 -17.46 -14.31
CA LYS A 79 -2.70 -18.46 -13.33
C LYS A 79 -2.33 -18.07 -11.90
N GLU A 80 -1.10 -17.57 -11.71
CA GLU A 80 -0.66 -17.09 -10.38
C GLU A 80 -1.43 -15.84 -9.96
N PHE A 81 -1.74 -14.92 -10.89
CA PHE A 81 -2.60 -13.77 -10.61
C PHE A 81 -3.97 -14.19 -10.07
N GLU A 82 -4.66 -15.11 -10.73
CA GLU A 82 -5.96 -15.63 -10.28
C GLU A 82 -5.88 -16.30 -8.90
N LYS A 83 -4.84 -17.10 -8.68
CA LYS A 83 -4.57 -17.74 -7.39
C LYS A 83 -4.35 -16.69 -6.28
N LEU A 84 -3.54 -15.63 -6.54
CA LEU A 84 -3.28 -14.56 -5.59
C LEU A 84 -4.54 -13.71 -5.33
N MET A 85 -5.36 -13.44 -6.36
CA MET A 85 -6.66 -12.79 -6.21
C MET A 85 -7.56 -13.57 -5.22
N PHE A 86 -7.66 -14.88 -5.39
CA PHE A 86 -8.42 -15.72 -4.48
C PHE A 86 -7.80 -15.75 -3.08
N GLN A 87 -6.46 -15.92 -2.99
CA GLN A 87 -5.75 -16.00 -1.72
C GLN A 87 -5.92 -14.75 -0.85
N TYR A 88 -5.84 -13.56 -1.46
CA TYR A 88 -5.98 -12.31 -0.72
C TYR A 88 -7.44 -11.87 -0.57
N GLY A 89 -8.30 -12.17 -1.55
CA GLY A 89 -9.70 -11.76 -1.52
C GLY A 89 -10.61 -12.62 -0.65
N SER A 90 -10.22 -13.88 -0.36
CA SER A 90 -11.02 -14.81 0.44
C SER A 90 -10.73 -14.78 1.94
N LYS A 91 -9.72 -14.04 2.38
CA LYS A 91 -9.30 -13.99 3.79
C LYS A 91 -9.66 -12.65 4.41
N THR A 92 -10.20 -12.74 5.62
CA THR A 92 -10.35 -11.58 6.52
C THR A 92 -9.09 -11.42 7.37
N GLU A 93 -8.69 -10.18 7.62
CA GLU A 93 -7.55 -9.83 8.46
C GLU A 93 -8.02 -9.04 9.68
N TYR A 94 -7.31 -9.20 10.80
CA TYR A 94 -7.50 -8.35 11.97
C TYR A 94 -6.94 -6.95 11.69
N VAL A 95 -7.65 -5.92 12.12
CA VAL A 95 -7.15 -4.55 12.11
C VAL A 95 -6.24 -4.38 13.33
N ASN A 96 -4.94 -4.59 13.14
CA ASN A 96 -3.94 -4.48 14.20
C ASN A 96 -3.12 -3.19 14.04
N LEU A 97 -3.16 -2.33 15.05
CA LEU A 97 -2.25 -1.20 15.14
C LEU A 97 -0.97 -1.63 15.86
N SER A 98 0.19 -1.24 15.34
CA SER A 98 1.48 -1.46 16.03
C SER A 98 1.47 -0.87 17.45
N PHE A 99 0.70 0.18 17.67
CA PHE A 99 0.50 0.82 18.96
C PHE A 99 -0.11 -0.10 20.03
N TYR A 100 -0.86 -1.15 19.64
CA TYR A 100 -1.39 -2.13 20.61
C TYR A 100 -0.28 -2.85 21.37
N THR A 101 0.83 -3.16 20.71
CA THR A 101 2.00 -3.74 21.38
C THR A 101 2.60 -2.77 22.42
N THR A 102 2.66 -1.48 22.08
CA THR A 102 3.11 -0.44 22.99
C THR A 102 2.19 -0.33 24.22
N MET A 103 0.88 -0.44 24.04
CA MET A 103 -0.09 -0.41 25.13
C MET A 103 0.04 -1.59 26.10
N LEU A 104 0.43 -2.78 25.64
CA LEU A 104 0.64 -3.94 26.50
C LEU A 104 1.69 -3.69 27.59
N PHE A 105 2.62 -2.77 27.34
CA PHE A 105 3.72 -2.44 28.22
C PHE A 105 3.67 -0.99 28.73
N ALA A 106 2.52 -0.33 28.64
CA ALA A 106 2.37 1.07 29.03
C ALA A 106 2.73 1.31 30.52
N ASN A 107 2.46 0.34 31.41
CA ASN A 107 2.78 0.42 32.83
C ASN A 107 4.30 0.34 33.15
N GLU A 108 5.09 -0.17 32.20
CA GLU A 108 6.56 -0.24 32.28
C GLU A 108 7.24 1.01 31.71
N TYR A 109 6.45 1.98 31.23
CA TYR A 109 6.93 3.20 30.57
C TYR A 109 6.49 4.44 31.36
N LYS A 110 7.26 5.54 31.29
CA LYS A 110 6.89 6.78 31.98
C LYS A 110 5.60 7.34 31.44
N THR A 111 4.70 7.73 32.32
CA THR A 111 3.36 8.21 31.95
C THR A 111 3.42 9.41 31.00
N GLU A 112 4.30 10.38 31.31
CA GLU A 112 4.46 11.59 30.50
C GLU A 112 4.95 11.27 29.08
N ASP A 113 5.90 10.34 28.96
CA ASP A 113 6.43 9.90 27.66
C ASP A 113 5.36 9.11 26.88
N PHE A 114 4.55 8.31 27.57
CA PHE A 114 3.45 7.57 26.94
C PHE A 114 2.34 8.51 26.41
N ILE A 115 2.03 9.57 27.17
CA ILE A 115 1.12 10.63 26.71
C ILE A 115 1.63 11.25 25.40
N GLN A 116 2.92 11.58 25.31
CA GLN A 116 3.52 12.12 24.09
C GLN A 116 3.38 11.13 22.90
N LEU A 117 3.53 9.82 23.12
CA LEU A 117 3.31 8.83 22.07
C LEU A 117 1.85 8.85 21.55
N ILE A 118 0.87 9.02 22.45
CA ILE A 118 -0.56 9.14 22.07
C ILE A 118 -0.77 10.41 21.24
N GLU A 119 -0.23 11.54 21.68
CA GLU A 119 -0.31 12.81 20.96
C GLU A 119 0.30 12.71 19.55
N MET A 120 1.45 12.04 19.42
CA MET A 120 2.07 11.76 18.11
C MET A 120 1.16 10.90 17.23
N GLN A 121 0.48 9.88 17.78
CA GLN A 121 -0.49 9.07 17.03
C GLN A 121 -1.67 9.91 16.53
N ILE A 122 -2.20 10.81 17.37
CA ILE A 122 -3.28 11.72 16.99
C ILE A 122 -2.84 12.61 15.83
N MET A 123 -1.68 13.27 15.95
CA MET A 123 -1.14 14.17 14.93
C MET A 123 -0.96 13.43 13.59
N GLN A 124 -0.24 12.31 13.59
CA GLN A 124 0.02 11.54 12.37
C GLN A 124 -1.25 10.94 11.76
N THR A 125 -2.23 10.55 12.59
CA THR A 125 -3.51 10.05 12.08
C THR A 125 -4.32 11.15 11.41
N ARG A 126 -4.35 12.36 11.98
CA ARG A 126 -4.99 13.53 11.35
C ARG A 126 -4.35 13.93 10.04
N GLU A 127 -3.01 13.86 9.93
CA GLU A 127 -2.31 14.08 8.65
C GLU A 127 -2.76 13.08 7.57
N LYS A 128 -2.88 11.80 7.93
CA LYS A 128 -3.39 10.77 7.01
C LYS A 128 -4.84 11.01 6.60
N ILE A 129 -5.71 11.43 7.53
CA ILE A 129 -7.09 11.82 7.25
C ILE A 129 -7.11 12.94 6.20
N THR A 130 -6.36 14.02 6.43
CA THR A 130 -6.29 15.16 5.50
C THR A 130 -5.81 14.75 4.10
N LEU A 131 -4.82 13.84 4.02
CA LEU A 131 -4.32 13.34 2.73
C LEU A 131 -5.38 12.49 2.00
N LEU A 132 -6.11 11.64 2.73
CA LEU A 132 -7.17 10.81 2.17
C LEU A 132 -8.37 11.65 1.70
N GLU A 133 -8.77 12.67 2.47
CA GLU A 133 -9.81 13.62 2.08
C GLU A 133 -9.45 14.34 0.78
N LYS A 134 -8.25 14.91 0.68
CA LYS A 134 -7.74 15.52 -0.55
C LYS A 134 -7.72 14.55 -1.72
N SER A 135 -7.31 13.29 -1.48
CA SER A 135 -7.30 12.26 -2.52
C SER A 135 -8.72 11.90 -2.98
N LEU A 136 -9.73 11.98 -2.12
CA LEU A 136 -11.13 11.73 -2.49
C LEU A 136 -11.76 12.86 -3.31
N GLU A 137 -11.25 14.09 -3.19
CA GLU A 137 -11.70 15.26 -3.96
C GLU A 137 -11.17 15.28 -5.39
N GLN A 138 -10.08 14.54 -5.67
CA GLN A 138 -9.47 14.52 -7.00
C GLN A 138 -10.21 13.52 -7.91
N ASP A 139 -10.45 13.94 -9.17
CA ASP A 139 -10.92 13.04 -10.22
C ASP A 139 -9.71 12.31 -10.83
N TYR A 140 -9.47 11.10 -10.35
CA TYR A 140 -8.48 10.21 -10.93
C TYR A 140 -9.13 9.30 -11.98
N GLU A 141 -8.42 9.00 -13.06
CA GLU A 141 -8.69 7.86 -13.93
C GLU A 141 -8.34 6.53 -13.22
N ASN A 142 -8.83 6.35 -12.01
CA ASN A 142 -8.50 5.23 -11.16
C ASN A 142 -9.46 4.05 -11.37
N PRO A 143 -9.02 2.80 -11.08
CA PRO A 143 -9.90 1.64 -11.07
C PRO A 143 -11.20 1.93 -10.29
N ALA A 144 -12.34 1.44 -10.78
CA ALA A 144 -13.67 1.74 -10.24
C ALA A 144 -13.80 1.58 -8.71
N TYR A 145 -13.02 0.67 -8.13
CA TYR A 145 -13.04 0.36 -6.69
C TYR A 145 -12.05 1.20 -5.85
N PHE A 146 -11.17 1.99 -6.46
CA PHE A 146 -10.15 2.74 -5.73
C PHE A 146 -10.77 3.75 -4.75
N LYS A 147 -11.78 4.47 -5.18
CA LYS A 147 -12.53 5.43 -4.34
C LYS A 147 -13.22 4.74 -3.14
N HIS A 148 -13.67 3.49 -3.31
CA HIS A 148 -14.22 2.69 -2.20
C HIS A 148 -13.14 2.31 -1.19
N MET A 149 -11.94 1.95 -1.64
CA MET A 149 -10.80 1.65 -0.77
C MET A 149 -10.35 2.88 0.02
N LEU A 150 -10.24 4.06 -0.61
CA LEU A 150 -9.92 5.31 0.08
C LEU A 150 -10.96 5.67 1.15
N LYS A 151 -12.25 5.54 0.85
CA LYS A 151 -13.34 5.78 1.83
C LYS A 151 -13.25 4.84 3.02
N ASN A 152 -12.97 3.56 2.79
CA ASN A 152 -12.79 2.59 3.87
C ASN A 152 -11.56 2.92 4.72
N SER A 153 -10.43 3.26 4.09
CA SER A 153 -9.21 3.69 4.79
C SER A 153 -9.45 4.94 5.64
N LEU A 154 -10.16 5.94 5.11
CA LEU A 154 -10.54 7.15 5.83
C LEU A 154 -11.40 6.81 7.06
N ALA A 155 -12.40 5.96 6.92
CA ALA A 155 -13.25 5.53 8.02
C ALA A 155 -12.46 4.88 9.17
N HIS A 156 -11.49 4.02 8.85
CA HIS A 156 -10.59 3.41 9.84
C HIS A 156 -9.74 4.47 10.56
N HIS A 157 -9.20 5.46 9.85
CA HIS A 157 -8.41 6.53 10.48
C HIS A 157 -9.28 7.44 11.37
N LEU A 158 -10.52 7.72 10.99
CA LEU A 158 -11.46 8.48 11.83
C LEU A 158 -11.80 7.73 13.13
N VAL A 159 -12.00 6.42 13.08
CA VAL A 159 -12.18 5.59 14.29
C VAL A 159 -10.93 5.63 15.16
N ASN A 160 -9.74 5.49 14.56
CA ASN A 160 -8.48 5.47 15.30
C ASN A 160 -8.19 6.80 15.99
N VAL A 161 -8.38 7.95 15.31
CA VAL A 161 -8.12 9.25 15.94
C VAL A 161 -9.03 9.48 17.14
N LYS A 162 -10.32 9.14 17.00
CA LYS A 162 -11.28 9.25 18.11
C LYS A 162 -10.90 8.36 19.30
N TRP A 163 -10.41 7.16 19.02
CA TRP A 163 -9.94 6.24 20.06
C TRP A 163 -8.71 6.79 20.78
N PHE A 164 -7.71 7.32 20.07
CA PHE A 164 -6.53 7.94 20.66
C PHE A 164 -6.88 9.18 21.50
N GLU A 165 -7.81 10.02 21.04
CA GLU A 165 -8.29 11.20 21.77
C GLU A 165 -8.99 10.79 23.08
N GLY A 166 -9.79 9.72 23.04
CA GLY A 166 -10.39 9.14 24.25
C GLY A 166 -9.35 8.64 25.23
N LEU A 167 -8.36 7.88 24.74
CA LEU A 167 -7.26 7.37 25.56
C LEU A 167 -6.45 8.50 26.20
N LEU A 168 -6.14 9.56 25.43
CA LEU A 168 -5.45 10.74 25.97
C LEU A 168 -6.25 11.40 27.10
N SER A 169 -7.56 11.57 26.90
CA SER A 169 -8.44 12.17 27.91
C SER A 169 -8.49 11.35 29.20
N GLU A 170 -8.55 10.01 29.12
CA GLU A 170 -8.52 9.12 30.28
C GLU A 170 -7.19 9.19 31.03
N MET A 171 -6.07 9.35 30.34
CA MET A 171 -4.75 9.47 30.96
C MET A 171 -4.53 10.81 31.66
N MET A 172 -5.12 11.89 31.13
CA MET A 172 -5.03 13.22 31.75
C MET A 172 -5.90 13.38 33.01
N LEU A 173 -6.86 12.48 33.24
CA LEU A 173 -7.73 12.48 34.40
C LEU A 173 -7.17 11.68 35.57
N LYS A 174 -6.07 10.96 35.44
CA LYS A 174 -5.38 10.17 36.46
C LYS A 174 -4.21 10.94 37.03
#